data_25950bbdf7ff38f009d509e66d96bd0b
#
_entry.id   25950bbdf7ff38f009d509e66d96bd0b
#
_cell.length_a   1.000
_cell.length_b   1.000
_cell.length_c   1.000
_cell.angle_alpha   90.00
_cell.angle_beta   90.00
_cell.angle_gamma   90.00
#
_symmetry.space_group_name_H-M   'P 1'
#
loop_
_entity.id
_entity.type
_entity.pdbx_description
1 polymer ?
#
loop_
_entity_poly.entity_id
_entity_poly.type
_entity_poly.pdbx_seq_one_letter_code
_entity_poly.pdbx_strand_id
1 'polypeptide(L)'
;MFEWEGVATTPRIAVSQGPYIRDLDAALIRCFEHLRHAASRGVDIMVFPEWFLGLNPVDVLPNRYTERISRVARELNVMVIAGSIRALEPDTGRKQQRSLVIESDGTLVGSHAKLLFHPTERPWFEPGVGVFAIASRWGRIIVLPGLDALDPEIWHSARELTPDLVVMAANPRTLSERNAAQELTIQRSQEIDGTVVLAPLLGRFSGSSYVGGALIAHQGRMLGMADDQETVLIGGDPEAPLIQLGTTDATAYLPLTPPLEGSLDVTRSMGPQAERRVLVDWGMMAATDVLNVVEELFHVIRDNPRWTALVPARPGASAHLRQWLDRGAAGAFAYPGLERHFPWSDAIRQLGRELSKTPKPLLVHSGPGPAPLRFDSPALWDEFLMEFPAVPVIFQSMGQRPPYIEQAFVLAERHPQVQLETSRVPIGAIKEALGTVGADRLLFGSGGLAQDFQQEWEKLAHLESEISPELFQKIVNLNARHLFFHVQAPDRRTQSKVRSFRLPS
;
A
#
# COMPACT_ATOMS: atom_id res chain seq x y z
N MET A 1 23.23 -31.19 14.00
CA MET A 1 21.77 -31.25 13.94
C MET A 1 21.29 -30.30 15.03
N PHE A 2 21.04 -29.04 14.68
CA PHE A 2 20.48 -28.06 15.61
C PHE A 2 18.98 -28.11 15.45
N GLU A 3 18.28 -28.61 16.47
CA GLU A 3 16.83 -28.54 16.57
C GLU A 3 16.44 -27.09 16.89
N TRP A 4 15.66 -26.47 16.02
CA TRP A 4 15.04 -25.18 16.25
C TRP A 4 13.71 -25.40 16.96
N GLU A 5 13.70 -25.29 18.29
CA GLU A 5 12.48 -25.10 19.07
C GLU A 5 12.28 -23.58 19.27
N GLY A 6 11.47 -22.97 18.43
CA GLY A 6 11.00 -21.61 18.59
C GLY A 6 9.98 -21.30 17.48
N VAL A 7 8.79 -20.91 17.85
CA VAL A 7 7.79 -20.36 16.92
C VAL A 7 8.43 -19.13 16.27
N ALA A 8 8.89 -19.26 15.02
CA ALA A 8 9.47 -18.15 14.28
C ALA A 8 8.34 -17.16 13.98
N THR A 9 8.31 -16.08 14.71
CA THR A 9 7.47 -14.93 14.33
C THR A 9 7.93 -14.44 12.97
N THR A 10 7.00 -14.20 12.05
CA THR A 10 7.33 -13.71 10.70
C THR A 10 8.01 -12.35 10.81
N PRO A 11 9.17 -12.14 10.15
CA PRO A 11 9.91 -10.89 10.29
C PRO A 11 9.16 -9.70 9.71
N ARG A 12 9.24 -8.56 10.38
CA ARG A 12 8.78 -7.30 9.82
C ARG A 12 9.82 -6.75 8.86
N ILE A 13 9.45 -6.60 7.60
CA ILE A 13 10.37 -6.29 6.50
C ILE A 13 10.16 -4.86 6.02
N ALA A 14 11.26 -4.15 5.74
CA ALA A 14 11.24 -2.89 5.02
C ALA A 14 12.05 -2.96 3.73
N VAL A 15 11.64 -2.16 2.74
CA VAL A 15 12.31 -2.05 1.43
C VAL A 15 12.67 -0.60 1.16
N SER A 16 13.94 -0.35 0.85
CA SER A 16 14.39 0.94 0.35
C SER A 16 14.01 1.10 -1.12
N GLN A 17 13.25 2.10 -1.45
CA GLN A 17 13.02 2.57 -2.80
C GLN A 17 13.54 3.99 -2.94
N GLY A 18 14.49 4.22 -3.83
CA GLY A 18 15.02 5.55 -4.05
C GLY A 18 15.88 5.65 -5.30
N PRO A 19 16.26 6.88 -5.67
CA PRO A 19 17.08 7.10 -6.84
C PRO A 19 18.49 6.55 -6.64
N TYR A 20 19.08 6.14 -7.77
CA TYR A 20 20.49 5.83 -7.82
C TYR A 20 21.34 7.03 -7.40
N ILE A 21 22.26 6.83 -6.47
CA ILE A 21 23.23 7.83 -6.03
C ILE A 21 24.62 7.38 -6.50
N ARG A 22 25.26 8.23 -7.32
CA ARG A 22 26.60 7.91 -7.87
C ARG A 22 27.69 7.99 -6.82
N ASP A 23 27.61 8.97 -5.93
CA ASP A 23 28.57 9.21 -4.87
C ASP A 23 28.38 8.19 -3.75
N LEU A 24 29.47 7.47 -3.40
CA LEU A 24 29.43 6.39 -2.44
C LEU A 24 29.11 6.85 -1.02
N ASP A 25 29.69 7.99 -0.60
CA ASP A 25 29.47 8.46 0.78
C ASP A 25 28.03 8.97 0.94
N ALA A 26 27.48 9.65 -0.06
CA ALA A 26 26.06 10.02 -0.11
C ALA A 26 25.15 8.79 -0.12
N ALA A 27 25.49 7.75 -0.88
CA ALA A 27 24.75 6.49 -0.90
C ALA A 27 24.78 5.76 0.46
N LEU A 28 25.92 5.77 1.14
CA LEU A 28 26.04 5.22 2.51
C LEU A 28 25.26 6.03 3.54
N ILE A 29 25.28 7.36 3.45
CA ILE A 29 24.48 8.23 4.35
C ILE A 29 23.00 7.85 4.22
N ARG A 30 22.48 7.80 2.99
CA ARG A 30 21.09 7.35 2.75
C ARG A 30 20.82 5.94 3.28
N CYS A 31 21.71 5.00 3.03
CA CYS A 31 21.58 3.65 3.55
C CYS A 31 21.39 3.67 5.09
N PHE A 32 22.19 4.46 5.81
CA PHE A 32 22.10 4.58 7.27
C PHE A 32 20.85 5.33 7.73
N GLU A 33 20.38 6.32 6.99
CA GLU A 33 19.10 7.01 7.27
C GLU A 33 17.94 6.04 7.16
N HIS A 34 17.88 5.27 6.07
CA HIS A 34 16.85 4.27 5.87
C HIS A 34 16.89 3.15 6.91
N LEU A 35 18.08 2.69 7.31
CA LEU A 35 18.24 1.73 8.41
C LEU A 35 17.73 2.27 9.74
N ARG A 36 18.06 3.52 10.10
CA ARG A 36 17.56 4.15 11.33
C ARG A 36 16.04 4.33 11.30
N HIS A 37 15.51 4.74 10.13
CA HIS A 37 14.07 4.87 9.97
C HIS A 37 13.37 3.52 10.16
N ALA A 38 13.86 2.45 9.52
CA ALA A 38 13.31 1.10 9.66
C ALA A 38 13.39 0.62 11.12
N ALA A 39 14.56 0.77 11.78
CA ALA A 39 14.75 0.40 13.17
C ALA A 39 13.80 1.12 14.13
N SER A 40 13.56 2.43 13.93
CA SER A 40 12.62 3.21 14.74
C SER A 40 11.16 2.73 14.62
N ARG A 41 10.85 1.93 13.60
CA ARG A 41 9.54 1.34 13.34
C ARG A 41 9.46 -0.15 13.70
N GLY A 42 10.48 -0.69 14.37
CA GLY A 42 10.52 -2.09 14.80
C GLY A 42 10.66 -3.08 13.63
N VAL A 43 11.38 -2.71 12.59
CA VAL A 43 11.66 -3.56 11.43
C VAL A 43 12.80 -4.53 11.78
N ASP A 44 12.64 -5.80 11.41
CA ASP A 44 13.64 -6.86 11.60
C ASP A 44 14.62 -6.97 10.44
N ILE A 45 14.11 -6.77 9.21
CA ILE A 45 14.89 -6.92 7.97
C ILE A 45 14.73 -5.69 7.09
N MET A 46 15.85 -5.07 6.72
CA MET A 46 15.91 -3.98 5.75
C MET A 46 16.49 -4.46 4.42
N VAL A 47 15.74 -4.29 3.34
CA VAL A 47 16.12 -4.69 1.98
C VAL A 47 16.49 -3.46 1.15
N PHE A 48 17.64 -3.53 0.48
CA PHE A 48 18.09 -2.51 -0.46
C PHE A 48 18.05 -3.01 -1.89
N PRO A 49 17.82 -2.13 -2.88
CA PRO A 49 17.79 -2.50 -4.30
C PRO A 49 19.17 -2.83 -4.85
N GLU A 50 19.22 -3.31 -6.07
CA GLU A 50 20.46 -3.43 -6.86
C GLU A 50 21.15 -2.06 -6.96
N TRP A 51 22.49 -2.03 -6.95
CA TRP A 51 23.28 -0.80 -7.08
C TRP A 51 23.07 0.27 -5.98
N PHE A 52 22.57 -0.11 -4.81
CA PHE A 52 22.23 0.83 -3.74
C PHE A 52 23.44 1.64 -3.21
N LEU A 53 24.68 1.14 -3.38
CA LEU A 53 25.91 1.87 -3.06
C LEU A 53 26.55 2.57 -4.29
N GLY A 54 25.77 2.78 -5.34
CA GLY A 54 26.25 3.45 -6.52
C GLY A 54 27.41 2.72 -7.20
N LEU A 55 28.37 3.49 -7.69
CA LEU A 55 29.59 2.96 -8.30
C LEU A 55 30.66 2.71 -7.22
N ASN A 56 30.36 1.89 -6.21
CA ASN A 56 31.32 1.53 -5.17
C ASN A 56 32.63 0.97 -5.79
N PRO A 57 33.80 1.18 -5.17
CA PRO A 57 35.03 0.51 -5.54
C PRO A 57 34.88 -1.00 -5.54
N VAL A 58 35.52 -1.64 -6.50
CA VAL A 58 35.50 -3.12 -6.62
C VAL A 58 36.58 -3.67 -5.67
N ASP A 59 36.18 -4.48 -4.71
CA ASP A 59 37.05 -5.03 -3.68
C ASP A 59 36.56 -6.39 -3.20
N VAL A 60 37.39 -7.14 -2.52
CA VAL A 60 37.01 -8.42 -1.92
C VAL A 60 36.06 -8.15 -0.72
N LEU A 61 35.16 -9.07 -0.47
CA LEU A 61 34.21 -8.99 0.65
C LEU A 61 34.67 -9.85 1.85
N PRO A 62 34.45 -9.40 3.11
CA PRO A 62 33.97 -8.07 3.49
C PRO A 62 35.01 -6.97 3.22
N ASN A 63 34.53 -5.75 2.99
CA ASN A 63 35.38 -4.58 2.80
C ASN A 63 34.93 -3.41 3.69
N ARG A 64 35.69 -2.30 3.70
CA ARG A 64 35.44 -1.15 4.56
C ARG A 64 34.01 -0.58 4.48
N TYR A 65 33.30 -0.75 3.36
CA TYR A 65 31.93 -0.26 3.18
C TYR A 65 30.91 -1.21 3.78
N THR A 66 31.08 -2.51 3.53
CA THR A 66 30.25 -3.56 4.11
C THR A 66 30.46 -3.65 5.62
N GLU A 67 31.67 -3.43 6.12
CA GLU A 67 31.95 -3.34 7.56
C GLU A 67 31.24 -2.16 8.24
N ARG A 68 31.12 -1.01 7.54
CA ARG A 68 30.32 0.13 8.05
C ARG A 68 28.84 -0.22 8.14
N ILE A 69 28.30 -0.90 7.12
CA ILE A 69 26.91 -1.37 7.12
C ILE A 69 26.69 -2.41 8.23
N SER A 70 27.61 -3.39 8.36
CA SER A 70 27.60 -4.40 9.43
C SER A 70 27.58 -3.79 10.84
N ARG A 71 28.35 -2.72 11.03
CA ARG A 71 28.35 -2.00 12.30
C ARG A 71 27.00 -1.36 12.60
N VAL A 72 26.41 -0.65 11.63
CA VAL A 72 25.11 0.00 11.80
C VAL A 72 23.99 -1.03 11.94
N ALA A 73 24.03 -2.15 11.20
CA ALA A 73 23.12 -3.27 11.35
C ALA A 73 23.10 -3.79 12.78
N ARG A 74 24.29 -4.00 13.36
CA ARG A 74 24.47 -4.42 14.76
C ARG A 74 23.97 -3.38 15.77
N GLU A 75 24.32 -2.12 15.58
CA GLU A 75 23.90 -1.03 16.47
C GLU A 75 22.37 -0.89 16.54
N LEU A 76 21.72 -1.13 15.42
CA LEU A 76 20.25 -1.01 15.27
C LEU A 76 19.50 -2.33 15.46
N ASN A 77 20.21 -3.47 15.57
CA ASN A 77 19.66 -4.82 15.63
C ASN A 77 18.73 -5.14 14.44
N VAL A 78 19.10 -4.73 13.22
CA VAL A 78 18.34 -4.93 12.00
C VAL A 78 19.18 -5.74 11.00
N MET A 79 18.64 -6.85 10.49
CA MET A 79 19.25 -7.59 9.38
C MET A 79 19.22 -6.73 8.11
N VAL A 80 20.29 -6.80 7.30
CA VAL A 80 20.39 -6.09 6.02
C VAL A 80 20.53 -7.08 4.89
N ILE A 81 19.62 -6.96 3.90
CA ILE A 81 19.75 -7.64 2.61
C ILE A 81 20.05 -6.59 1.55
N ALA A 82 21.27 -6.62 1.06
CA ALA A 82 21.76 -5.72 0.04
C ALA A 82 21.55 -6.33 -1.35
N GLY A 83 20.74 -5.68 -2.20
CA GLY A 83 20.33 -6.21 -3.49
C GLY A 83 21.48 -6.47 -4.48
N SER A 84 22.45 -5.57 -4.59
CA SER A 84 23.79 -5.90 -5.13
C SER A 84 24.81 -4.76 -4.98
N ILE A 85 26.07 -5.15 -4.92
CA ILE A 85 27.26 -4.30 -5.01
C ILE A 85 28.30 -4.92 -5.94
N ARG A 86 29.27 -4.13 -6.38
CA ARG A 86 30.42 -4.63 -7.14
C ARG A 86 31.46 -5.23 -6.19
N ALA A 87 31.91 -6.44 -6.48
CA ALA A 87 32.91 -7.14 -5.67
C ALA A 87 33.90 -7.93 -6.53
N LEU A 88 35.03 -8.32 -5.94
CA LEU A 88 35.95 -9.31 -6.48
C LEU A 88 35.62 -10.69 -5.92
N GLU A 89 35.66 -11.69 -6.79
CA GLU A 89 35.70 -13.09 -6.36
C GLU A 89 37.07 -13.36 -5.74
N PRO A 90 37.13 -13.82 -4.47
CA PRO A 90 38.40 -13.95 -3.75
C PRO A 90 39.43 -14.84 -4.46
N ASP A 91 38.99 -16.00 -5.02
CA ASP A 91 39.88 -17.00 -5.57
C ASP A 91 40.36 -16.63 -6.98
N THR A 92 39.57 -15.94 -7.75
CA THR A 92 39.84 -15.68 -9.19
C THR A 92 40.19 -14.24 -9.49
N GLY A 93 39.90 -13.31 -8.55
CA GLY A 93 40.02 -11.86 -8.77
C GLY A 93 39.04 -11.31 -9.81
N ARG A 94 38.04 -12.10 -10.24
CA ARG A 94 37.05 -11.69 -11.23
C ARG A 94 36.04 -10.75 -10.64
N LYS A 95 35.61 -9.77 -11.43
CA LYS A 95 34.60 -8.81 -11.01
C LYS A 95 33.21 -9.43 -11.08
N GLN A 96 32.49 -9.37 -9.99
CA GLN A 96 31.14 -9.86 -9.85
C GLN A 96 30.22 -8.77 -9.31
N GLN A 97 28.94 -8.94 -9.56
CA GLN A 97 27.89 -8.18 -8.90
C GLN A 97 27.24 -9.11 -7.85
N ARG A 98 27.40 -8.77 -6.57
CA ARG A 98 27.04 -9.66 -5.47
C ARG A 98 26.01 -9.01 -4.55
N SER A 99 24.95 -9.75 -4.25
CA SER A 99 24.01 -9.44 -3.19
C SER A 99 24.53 -9.97 -1.85
N LEU A 100 24.22 -9.30 -0.75
CA LEU A 100 24.75 -9.66 0.57
C LEU A 100 23.61 -9.85 1.57
N VAL A 101 23.81 -10.77 2.51
CA VAL A 101 22.97 -10.91 3.70
C VAL A 101 23.84 -10.70 4.93
N ILE A 102 23.53 -9.66 5.68
CA ILE A 102 24.20 -9.27 6.93
C ILE A 102 23.20 -9.42 8.07
N GLU A 103 23.50 -10.31 9.01
CA GLU A 103 22.66 -10.52 10.19
C GLU A 103 22.60 -9.28 11.09
N SER A 104 21.62 -9.25 11.96
CA SER A 104 21.44 -8.14 12.91
C SER A 104 22.54 -7.99 13.96
N ASP A 105 23.40 -8.99 14.12
CA ASP A 105 24.63 -8.88 14.91
C ASP A 105 25.81 -8.29 14.11
N GLY A 106 25.59 -7.98 12.82
CA GLY A 106 26.56 -7.44 11.89
C GLY A 106 27.39 -8.51 11.17
N THR A 107 27.11 -9.79 11.34
CA THR A 107 27.82 -10.87 10.65
C THR A 107 27.38 -10.96 9.19
N LEU A 108 28.32 -10.95 8.24
CA LEU A 108 28.05 -11.28 6.85
C LEU A 108 27.88 -12.80 6.74
N VAL A 109 26.62 -13.27 6.64
CA VAL A 109 26.30 -14.70 6.65
C VAL A 109 26.30 -15.32 5.25
N GLY A 110 26.24 -14.51 4.21
CA GLY A 110 26.32 -15.02 2.85
C GLY A 110 26.24 -13.96 1.78
N SER A 111 26.56 -14.38 0.57
CA SER A 111 26.42 -13.54 -0.63
C SER A 111 26.03 -14.38 -1.84
N HIS A 112 25.30 -13.77 -2.79
CA HIS A 112 24.90 -14.38 -4.05
C HIS A 112 25.48 -13.56 -5.21
N ALA A 113 26.17 -14.20 -6.14
CA ALA A 113 26.67 -13.56 -7.35
C ALA A 113 25.61 -13.64 -8.46
N LYS A 114 25.30 -12.51 -9.09
CA LYS A 114 24.35 -12.39 -10.22
C LYS A 114 24.72 -13.35 -11.36
N LEU A 115 23.73 -14.02 -11.90
CA LEU A 115 23.88 -15.04 -12.94
C LEU A 115 23.66 -14.47 -14.35
N LEU A 116 22.63 -13.64 -14.52
CA LEU A 116 22.22 -13.10 -15.82
C LEU A 116 22.49 -11.59 -15.91
N PHE A 117 23.18 -11.20 -16.94
CA PHE A 117 23.55 -9.82 -17.19
C PHE A 117 22.88 -9.26 -18.45
N HIS A 118 22.46 -8.01 -18.38
CA HIS A 118 22.12 -7.26 -19.60
C HIS A 118 23.33 -7.18 -20.51
N PRO A 119 23.16 -7.16 -21.85
CA PRO A 119 24.30 -7.08 -22.81
C PRO A 119 25.31 -5.96 -22.49
N THR A 120 24.91 -4.87 -21.93
CA THR A 120 25.77 -3.73 -21.50
C THR A 120 26.59 -4.02 -20.25
N GLU A 121 26.21 -4.98 -19.42
CA GLU A 121 26.91 -5.38 -18.19
C GLU A 121 27.89 -6.52 -18.41
N ARG A 122 27.61 -7.42 -19.36
CA ARG A 122 28.44 -8.61 -19.70
C ARG A 122 29.93 -8.35 -19.87
N PRO A 123 30.39 -7.23 -20.47
CA PRO A 123 31.82 -6.96 -20.60
C PRO A 123 32.53 -6.66 -19.29
N TRP A 124 31.75 -6.37 -18.20
CA TRP A 124 32.30 -5.85 -16.95
C TRP A 124 32.25 -6.84 -15.80
N PHE A 125 31.39 -7.87 -15.87
CA PHE A 125 31.12 -8.78 -14.77
C PHE A 125 31.10 -10.25 -15.24
N GLU A 126 31.61 -11.12 -14.37
CA GLU A 126 31.51 -12.56 -14.50
C GLU A 126 30.27 -13.09 -13.76
N PRO A 127 29.55 -14.05 -14.37
CA PRO A 127 28.40 -14.65 -13.70
C PRO A 127 28.81 -15.50 -12.51
N GLY A 128 27.87 -15.65 -11.56
CA GLY A 128 27.93 -16.65 -10.51
C GLY A 128 27.78 -18.08 -11.04
N VAL A 129 27.85 -19.06 -10.14
CA VAL A 129 27.83 -20.49 -10.51
C VAL A 129 26.46 -21.14 -10.26
N GLY A 130 25.52 -20.49 -9.60
CA GLY A 130 24.17 -21.01 -9.34
C GLY A 130 23.43 -20.25 -8.25
N VAL A 131 22.20 -20.70 -7.95
CA VAL A 131 21.37 -20.15 -6.89
C VAL A 131 21.66 -20.88 -5.59
N PHE A 132 21.79 -20.13 -4.49
CA PHE A 132 22.05 -20.67 -3.17
C PHE A 132 21.10 -20.05 -2.15
N ALA A 133 20.60 -20.89 -1.23
CA ALA A 133 19.89 -20.42 -0.05
C ALA A 133 20.87 -20.07 1.07
N ILE A 134 20.75 -18.90 1.63
CA ILE A 134 21.56 -18.38 2.73
C ILE A 134 20.79 -18.64 4.02
N ALA A 135 21.36 -19.41 4.93
CA ALA A 135 20.76 -19.67 6.23
C ALA A 135 20.84 -18.44 7.14
N SER A 136 19.76 -18.09 7.78
CA SER A 136 19.63 -16.97 8.69
C SER A 136 18.74 -17.33 9.88
N ARG A 137 18.66 -16.46 10.89
CA ARG A 137 17.71 -16.63 11.98
C ARG A 137 16.23 -16.61 11.53
N TRP A 138 15.95 -16.08 10.34
CA TRP A 138 14.62 -15.99 9.74
C TRP A 138 14.35 -17.07 8.68
N GLY A 139 15.13 -18.14 8.70
CA GLY A 139 15.05 -19.21 7.73
C GLY A 139 15.99 -19.05 6.54
N ARG A 140 15.63 -19.67 5.44
CA ARG A 140 16.42 -19.68 4.19
C ARG A 140 16.08 -18.48 3.33
N ILE A 141 17.09 -17.66 3.05
CA ILE A 141 16.97 -16.45 2.24
C ILE A 141 17.61 -16.68 0.88
N ILE A 142 16.92 -16.31 -0.18
CA ILE A 142 17.46 -16.24 -1.54
C ILE A 142 17.36 -14.79 -2.02
N VAL A 143 18.43 -14.31 -2.67
CA VAL A 143 18.44 -12.96 -3.27
C VAL A 143 18.70 -13.10 -4.77
N LEU A 144 17.78 -12.61 -5.58
CA LEU A 144 17.82 -12.67 -7.04
C LEU A 144 17.96 -11.25 -7.61
N PRO A 145 19.18 -10.80 -7.96
CA PRO A 145 19.42 -9.46 -8.51
C PRO A 145 19.11 -9.35 -10.00
N GLY A 146 18.52 -8.23 -10.41
CA GLY A 146 18.33 -7.87 -11.80
C GLY A 146 17.54 -8.88 -12.62
N LEU A 147 18.11 -9.40 -13.68
CA LEU A 147 17.48 -10.36 -14.58
C LEU A 147 17.25 -11.73 -13.94
N ASP A 148 18.06 -12.12 -12.95
CA ASP A 148 17.89 -13.38 -12.21
C ASP A 148 16.48 -13.44 -11.58
N ALA A 149 15.99 -12.30 -11.11
CA ALA A 149 14.68 -12.19 -10.50
C ALA A 149 13.51 -12.45 -11.47
N LEU A 150 13.71 -12.35 -12.75
CA LEU A 150 12.63 -12.46 -13.75
C LEU A 150 12.73 -13.76 -14.56
N ASP A 151 13.84 -14.48 -14.45
CA ASP A 151 14.09 -15.70 -15.21
C ASP A 151 13.34 -16.91 -14.62
N PRO A 152 12.56 -17.65 -15.41
CA PRO A 152 11.78 -18.78 -14.92
C PRO A 152 12.62 -19.99 -14.47
N GLU A 153 13.79 -20.25 -15.10
CA GLU A 153 14.64 -21.39 -14.73
C GLU A 153 15.38 -21.12 -13.43
N ILE A 154 15.85 -19.89 -13.26
CA ILE A 154 16.45 -19.44 -11.99
C ILE A 154 15.40 -19.48 -10.89
N TRP A 155 14.17 -19.05 -11.14
CA TRP A 155 13.09 -19.15 -10.18
C TRP A 155 12.76 -20.59 -9.82
N HIS A 156 12.71 -21.49 -10.78
CA HIS A 156 12.51 -22.91 -10.53
C HIS A 156 13.59 -23.47 -9.59
N SER A 157 14.86 -23.20 -9.87
CA SER A 157 15.98 -23.59 -9.02
C SER A 157 15.89 -22.98 -7.61
N ALA A 158 15.49 -21.72 -7.50
CA ALA A 158 15.29 -21.05 -6.22
C ALA A 158 14.20 -21.73 -5.39
N ARG A 159 13.06 -22.07 -5.99
CA ARG A 159 11.94 -22.73 -5.34
C ARG A 159 12.29 -24.12 -4.81
N GLU A 160 13.10 -24.89 -5.54
CA GLU A 160 13.57 -26.23 -5.09
C GLU A 160 14.38 -26.16 -3.80
N LEU A 161 15.00 -25.04 -3.49
CA LEU A 161 15.72 -24.80 -2.22
C LEU A 161 14.78 -24.52 -1.05
N THR A 162 13.47 -24.49 -1.27
CA THR A 162 12.43 -24.22 -0.26
C THR A 162 12.75 -23.01 0.63
N PRO A 163 12.84 -21.80 0.06
CA PRO A 163 13.15 -20.59 0.79
C PRO A 163 11.96 -20.10 1.61
N ASP A 164 12.25 -19.48 2.76
CA ASP A 164 11.27 -18.77 3.58
C ASP A 164 11.11 -17.30 3.11
N LEU A 165 12.19 -16.73 2.56
CA LEU A 165 12.23 -15.36 2.02
C LEU A 165 13.00 -15.31 0.70
N VAL A 166 12.38 -14.72 -0.32
CA VAL A 166 13.08 -14.40 -1.58
C VAL A 166 13.04 -12.90 -1.82
N VAL A 167 14.20 -12.31 -2.09
CA VAL A 167 14.33 -10.92 -2.50
C VAL A 167 14.57 -10.85 -4.01
N MET A 168 13.66 -10.22 -4.72
CA MET A 168 13.72 -9.90 -6.14
C MET A 168 14.22 -8.46 -6.29
N ALA A 169 15.53 -8.25 -6.47
CA ALA A 169 16.08 -6.92 -6.68
C ALA A 169 16.02 -6.54 -8.18
N ALA A 170 14.80 -6.54 -8.74
CA ALA A 170 14.53 -6.26 -10.15
C ALA A 170 14.22 -4.78 -10.37
N ASN A 171 14.62 -4.26 -11.53
CA ASN A 171 14.59 -2.84 -11.85
C ASN A 171 13.71 -2.55 -13.07
N PRO A 172 12.37 -2.46 -12.92
CA PRO A 172 11.46 -2.17 -14.02
C PRO A 172 11.69 -0.77 -14.59
N ARG A 173 11.64 -0.67 -15.92
CA ARG A 173 11.88 0.58 -16.70
C ARG A 173 10.61 1.24 -17.17
N THR A 174 9.52 0.48 -17.23
CA THR A 174 8.19 0.93 -17.64
C THR A 174 7.15 0.55 -16.61
N LEU A 175 6.01 1.23 -16.62
CA LEU A 175 4.89 0.89 -15.76
C LEU A 175 4.36 -0.53 -16.03
N SER A 176 4.42 -0.99 -17.27
CA SER A 176 4.03 -2.37 -17.63
C SER A 176 4.97 -3.40 -16.99
N GLU A 177 6.30 -3.17 -17.07
CA GLU A 177 7.28 -4.04 -16.43
C GLU A 177 7.14 -4.03 -14.90
N ARG A 178 6.85 -2.86 -14.30
CA ARG A 178 6.58 -2.73 -12.86
C ARG A 178 5.38 -3.57 -12.44
N ASN A 179 4.26 -3.42 -13.13
CA ASN A 179 3.04 -4.15 -12.82
C ASN A 179 3.25 -5.66 -12.98
N ALA A 180 3.95 -6.10 -14.03
CA ALA A 180 4.28 -7.51 -14.23
C ALA A 180 5.21 -8.05 -13.12
N ALA A 181 6.20 -7.27 -12.68
CA ALA A 181 7.08 -7.65 -11.58
C ALA A 181 6.33 -7.72 -10.23
N GLN A 182 5.39 -6.81 -9.99
CA GLN A 182 4.55 -6.82 -8.80
C GLN A 182 3.59 -8.03 -8.79
N GLU A 183 2.89 -8.31 -9.90
CA GLU A 183 2.06 -9.51 -10.05
C GLU A 183 2.87 -10.79 -9.82
N LEU A 184 4.06 -10.86 -10.42
CA LEU A 184 4.96 -12.00 -10.26
C LEU A 184 5.43 -12.17 -8.81
N THR A 185 5.68 -11.08 -8.09
CA THR A 185 6.07 -11.11 -6.68
C THR A 185 4.97 -11.73 -5.81
N ILE A 186 3.72 -11.34 -6.02
CA ILE A 186 2.57 -11.90 -5.30
C ILE A 186 2.41 -13.39 -5.61
N GLN A 187 2.39 -13.76 -6.89
CA GLN A 187 2.29 -15.14 -7.33
C GLN A 187 3.39 -16.02 -6.71
N ARG A 188 4.64 -15.57 -6.77
CA ARG A 188 5.79 -16.30 -6.24
C ARG A 188 5.76 -16.49 -4.73
N SER A 189 5.22 -15.53 -3.99
CA SER A 189 5.04 -15.67 -2.54
C SER A 189 4.05 -16.79 -2.19
N GLN A 190 3.04 -16.99 -3.03
CA GLN A 190 2.13 -18.12 -2.90
C GLN A 190 2.81 -19.46 -3.28
N GLU A 191 3.62 -19.47 -4.34
CA GLU A 191 4.31 -20.68 -4.81
C GLU A 191 5.30 -21.25 -3.81
N ILE A 192 5.94 -20.41 -2.97
CA ILE A 192 6.91 -20.85 -1.94
C ILE A 192 6.28 -20.98 -0.56
N ASP A 193 4.98 -20.65 -0.41
CA ASP A 193 4.31 -20.54 0.90
C ASP A 193 5.09 -19.65 1.89
N GLY A 194 5.67 -18.57 1.40
CA GLY A 194 6.62 -17.72 2.11
C GLY A 194 6.54 -16.26 1.71
N THR A 195 7.60 -15.50 2.02
CA THR A 195 7.67 -14.07 1.71
C THR A 195 8.49 -13.82 0.44
N VAL A 196 7.97 -12.99 -0.46
CA VAL A 196 8.72 -12.46 -1.61
C VAL A 196 8.70 -10.95 -1.58
N VAL A 197 9.87 -10.34 -1.79
CA VAL A 197 10.07 -8.89 -1.72
C VAL A 197 10.58 -8.40 -3.07
N LEU A 198 9.92 -7.41 -3.67
CA LEU A 198 10.41 -6.68 -4.83
C LEU A 198 11.12 -5.41 -4.37
N ALA A 199 12.42 -5.30 -4.65
CA ALA A 199 13.26 -4.17 -4.27
C ALA A 199 13.84 -3.46 -5.51
N PRO A 200 13.10 -2.51 -6.12
CA PRO A 200 13.50 -1.84 -7.35
C PRO A 200 14.27 -0.54 -7.10
N LEU A 201 15.05 -0.12 -8.11
CA LEU A 201 15.53 1.25 -8.23
C LEU A 201 14.41 2.21 -8.66
N LEU A 202 14.59 3.48 -8.32
CA LEU A 202 13.78 4.59 -8.80
C LEU A 202 14.67 5.61 -9.52
N GLY A 203 14.13 6.34 -10.52
CA GLY A 203 14.81 7.43 -11.20
C GLY A 203 15.79 6.97 -12.29
N ARG A 204 16.85 7.75 -12.54
CA ARG A 204 17.75 7.55 -13.70
C ARG A 204 19.09 6.95 -13.31
N PHE A 205 19.50 5.91 -14.02
CA PHE A 205 20.83 5.32 -13.92
C PHE A 205 21.30 4.76 -15.26
N SER A 206 22.56 5.03 -15.64
CA SER A 206 23.21 4.48 -16.85
C SER A 206 22.38 4.63 -18.14
N GLY A 207 21.72 5.78 -18.32
CA GLY A 207 20.90 6.06 -19.50
C GLY A 207 19.49 5.44 -19.49
N SER A 208 19.15 4.65 -18.50
CA SER A 208 17.82 4.09 -18.30
C SER A 208 17.06 4.84 -17.20
N SER A 209 15.74 4.87 -17.31
CA SER A 209 14.83 5.33 -16.25
C SER A 209 14.18 4.12 -15.58
N TYR A 210 14.06 4.15 -14.27
CA TYR A 210 13.44 3.11 -13.43
C TYR A 210 12.26 3.70 -12.70
N VAL A 211 11.18 2.94 -12.61
CA VAL A 211 9.86 3.44 -12.17
C VAL A 211 9.48 3.01 -10.75
N GLY A 212 10.41 2.42 -9.99
CA GLY A 212 10.14 1.98 -8.63
C GLY A 212 9.08 0.88 -8.56
N GLY A 213 8.24 0.92 -7.54
CA GLY A 213 7.16 -0.04 -7.31
C GLY A 213 7.56 -1.18 -6.38
N ALA A 214 8.32 -0.87 -5.30
CA ALA A 214 8.62 -1.85 -4.27
C ALA A 214 7.36 -2.52 -3.73
N LEU A 215 7.45 -3.83 -3.44
CA LEU A 215 6.33 -4.61 -2.97
C LEU A 215 6.82 -5.71 -2.01
N ILE A 216 6.04 -5.95 -0.97
CA ILE A 216 6.23 -7.08 -0.06
C ILE A 216 4.99 -7.94 -0.14
N ALA A 217 5.15 -9.23 -0.41
CA ALA A 217 4.06 -10.20 -0.43
C ALA A 217 4.42 -11.42 0.43
N HIS A 218 3.42 -12.00 1.09
CA HIS A 218 3.54 -13.21 1.89
C HIS A 218 2.37 -14.14 1.58
N GLN A 219 2.66 -15.39 1.21
CA GLN A 219 1.64 -16.41 0.93
C GLN A 219 0.54 -15.94 -0.04
N GLY A 220 0.92 -15.25 -1.11
CA GLY A 220 -0.02 -14.69 -2.09
C GLY A 220 -0.70 -13.38 -1.67
N ARG A 221 -0.41 -12.85 -0.49
CA ARG A 221 -0.98 -11.60 0.05
C ARG A 221 0.02 -10.46 -0.06
N MET A 222 -0.43 -9.31 -0.51
CA MET A 222 0.36 -8.09 -0.50
C MET A 222 0.38 -7.48 0.91
N LEU A 223 1.57 -7.36 1.52
CA LEU A 223 1.78 -6.73 2.82
C LEU A 223 2.11 -5.25 2.72
N GLY A 224 2.52 -4.78 1.57
CA GLY A 224 2.81 -3.37 1.31
C GLY A 224 3.27 -3.16 -0.12
N MET A 225 3.02 -1.96 -0.66
CA MET A 225 3.40 -1.56 -2.01
C MET A 225 3.74 -0.07 -2.02
N ALA A 226 4.85 0.28 -2.65
CA ALA A 226 5.24 1.66 -2.88
C ALA A 226 4.77 2.16 -4.25
N ASP A 227 4.56 3.45 -4.35
CA ASP A 227 4.31 4.17 -5.60
C ASP A 227 5.62 4.53 -6.35
N ASP A 228 5.62 5.63 -7.09
CA ASP A 228 6.76 6.17 -7.84
C ASP A 228 7.57 7.20 -7.05
N GLN A 229 7.43 7.26 -5.73
CA GLN A 229 8.16 8.19 -4.86
C GLN A 229 9.30 7.48 -4.12
N GLU A 230 10.29 8.28 -3.72
CA GLU A 230 11.31 7.80 -2.79
C GLU A 230 10.70 7.50 -1.42
N THR A 231 10.93 6.29 -0.93
CA THR A 231 10.34 5.84 0.34
C THR A 231 11.11 4.68 0.96
N VAL A 232 10.86 4.45 2.24
CA VAL A 232 11.11 3.18 2.91
C VAL A 232 9.74 2.50 3.10
N LEU A 233 9.42 1.55 2.22
CA LEU A 233 8.23 0.75 2.34
C LEU A 233 8.38 -0.21 3.51
N ILE A 234 7.45 -0.19 4.45
CA ILE A 234 7.41 -1.13 5.58
C ILE A 234 6.19 -2.04 5.39
N GLY A 235 6.44 -3.34 5.35
CA GLY A 235 5.39 -4.34 5.27
C GLY A 235 4.58 -4.39 6.56
N GLY A 236 3.28 -4.66 6.44
CA GLY A 236 2.44 -5.00 7.58
C GLY A 236 2.89 -6.30 8.25
N ASP A 237 2.43 -6.53 9.45
CA ASP A 237 2.59 -7.81 10.14
C ASP A 237 1.80 -8.89 9.37
N PRO A 238 2.44 -9.99 8.90
CA PRO A 238 1.72 -11.04 8.19
C PRO A 238 0.70 -11.78 9.06
N GLU A 239 0.86 -11.75 10.39
CA GLU A 239 -0.10 -12.28 11.35
C GLU A 239 -1.15 -11.23 11.76
N ALA A 240 -0.95 -9.97 11.39
CA ALA A 240 -1.91 -8.91 11.68
C ALA A 240 -3.21 -9.16 10.91
N PRO A 241 -4.37 -8.88 11.52
CA PRO A 241 -5.63 -8.93 10.81
C PRO A 241 -5.55 -8.12 9.51
N LEU A 242 -6.06 -8.68 8.42
CA LEU A 242 -6.04 -8.13 7.05
C LEU A 242 -6.46 -6.66 6.90
N ILE A 243 -7.12 -6.13 7.90
CA ILE A 243 -7.65 -4.77 7.98
C ILE A 243 -6.57 -3.68 8.03
N GLN A 244 -5.32 -4.05 8.27
CA GLN A 244 -4.21 -3.09 8.34
C GLN A 244 -3.61 -2.74 6.98
N LEU A 245 -4.02 -3.41 5.90
CA LEU A 245 -3.44 -3.22 4.58
C LEU A 245 -4.31 -2.30 3.71
N GLY A 246 -3.97 -1.02 3.68
CA GLY A 246 -4.55 -0.07 2.75
C GLY A 246 -5.99 0.33 3.05
N THR A 247 -6.30 0.62 4.29
CA THR A 247 -7.64 1.09 4.68
C THR A 247 -7.85 2.54 4.26
N THR A 248 -8.93 2.79 3.55
CA THR A 248 -9.52 4.12 3.46
C THR A 248 -10.51 4.27 4.59
N ASP A 249 -10.17 5.06 5.60
CA ASP A 249 -11.12 5.40 6.66
C ASP A 249 -11.95 6.59 6.20
N ALA A 250 -13.19 6.36 5.80
CA ALA A 250 -14.19 7.40 5.82
C ALA A 250 -14.66 7.51 7.29
N THR A 251 -14.06 8.41 8.03
CA THR A 251 -14.27 8.46 9.49
C THR A 251 -15.33 9.47 9.84
N ALA A 252 -16.35 9.03 10.58
CA ALA A 252 -17.27 9.90 11.26
C ALA A 252 -16.67 10.28 12.62
N TYR A 253 -16.35 11.55 12.83
CA TYR A 253 -15.90 12.07 14.11
C TYR A 253 -17.09 12.50 14.96
N LEU A 254 -17.11 12.07 16.23
CA LEU A 254 -17.94 12.69 17.25
C LEU A 254 -17.02 13.45 18.21
N PRO A 255 -17.44 14.65 18.69
CA PRO A 255 -16.63 15.40 19.62
C PRO A 255 -16.49 14.65 20.95
N LEU A 256 -15.26 14.41 21.32
CA LEU A 256 -14.65 14.21 22.62
C LEU A 256 -15.44 13.49 23.72
N THR A 257 -15.14 12.22 23.89
CA THR A 257 -14.99 11.61 25.21
C THR A 257 -13.59 10.96 25.26
N PRO A 258 -12.90 10.99 26.42
CA PRO A 258 -11.55 10.47 26.53
C PRO A 258 -11.46 8.98 26.15
N PRO A 259 -10.31 8.50 25.62
CA PRO A 259 -10.15 7.13 25.18
C PRO A 259 -10.34 6.17 26.35
N LEU A 260 -11.16 5.13 26.16
CA LEU A 260 -11.20 3.97 27.04
C LEU A 260 -9.86 3.24 26.92
N GLU A 261 -9.15 3.10 28.03
CA GLU A 261 -7.95 2.26 28.13
C GLU A 261 -8.28 0.84 27.72
N GLY A 262 -7.56 0.31 26.71
CA GLY A 262 -7.64 -1.11 26.33
C GLY A 262 -8.00 -1.39 24.89
N SER A 263 -8.12 -0.43 23.99
CA SER A 263 -8.34 -0.68 22.58
C SER A 263 -7.03 -0.95 21.83
N LEU A 264 -7.05 -2.01 21.02
CA LEU A 264 -5.98 -2.47 20.13
C LEU A 264 -5.12 -1.34 19.53
N ASP A 265 -3.83 -1.59 19.35
CA ASP A 265 -2.82 -0.66 18.81
C ASP A 265 -3.20 0.06 17.49
N VAL A 266 -4.14 -0.49 16.74
CA VAL A 266 -4.77 0.14 15.56
C VAL A 266 -5.41 1.51 15.92
N THR A 267 -5.91 1.67 17.14
CA THR A 267 -6.51 2.93 17.59
C THR A 267 -5.49 4.00 17.95
N ARG A 268 -4.24 3.63 18.27
CA ARG A 268 -3.16 4.59 18.56
C ARG A 268 -2.61 5.28 17.32
N SER A 269 -2.62 4.60 16.16
CA SER A 269 -2.18 5.20 14.89
C SER A 269 -3.24 6.07 14.21
N MET A 270 -4.49 5.99 14.65
CA MET A 270 -5.64 6.62 13.98
C MET A 270 -6.25 7.81 14.75
N GLY A 271 -5.55 8.40 15.67
CA GLY A 271 -5.97 9.57 16.46
C GLY A 271 -7.13 9.26 17.43
N PRO A 272 -7.14 9.92 18.60
CA PRO A 272 -8.07 9.63 19.71
C PRO A 272 -9.53 10.01 19.44
N GLN A 273 -9.86 10.61 18.31
CA GLN A 273 -11.15 11.26 18.06
C GLN A 273 -12.11 10.49 17.15
N ALA A 274 -11.67 9.41 16.49
CA ALA A 274 -12.54 8.66 15.58
C ALA A 274 -13.48 7.71 16.33
N GLU A 275 -14.76 8.07 16.41
CA GLU A 275 -15.75 7.23 17.10
C GLU A 275 -16.33 6.13 16.20
N ARG A 276 -16.41 6.37 14.88
CA ARG A 276 -16.95 5.42 13.91
C ARG A 276 -16.02 5.28 12.71
N ARG A 277 -15.98 4.10 12.13
CA ARG A 277 -15.07 3.79 11.01
C ARG A 277 -15.73 3.01 9.90
N VAL A 278 -15.33 3.31 8.69
CA VAL A 278 -15.61 2.51 7.51
C VAL A 278 -14.28 1.88 7.07
N LEU A 279 -14.22 0.57 7.15
CA LEU A 279 -13.01 -0.18 6.79
C LEU A 279 -13.05 -0.55 5.31
N VAL A 280 -11.93 -0.33 4.63
CA VAL A 280 -11.72 -0.74 3.24
C VAL A 280 -10.36 -1.41 3.15
N ASP A 281 -10.33 -2.68 2.83
CA ASP A 281 -9.09 -3.42 2.64
C ASP A 281 -8.83 -3.66 1.15
N TRP A 282 -7.96 -2.83 0.57
CA TRP A 282 -7.56 -2.95 -0.83
C TRP A 282 -6.81 -4.25 -1.14
N GLY A 283 -6.22 -4.91 -0.13
CA GLY A 283 -5.59 -6.21 -0.26
C GLY A 283 -6.56 -7.30 -0.73
N MET A 284 -7.85 -7.15 -0.40
CA MET A 284 -8.90 -8.07 -0.87
C MET A 284 -9.04 -8.10 -2.41
N MET A 285 -8.64 -7.03 -3.09
CA MET A 285 -8.70 -6.99 -4.56
C MET A 285 -7.68 -7.93 -5.21
N ALA A 286 -6.60 -8.26 -4.51
CA ALA A 286 -5.56 -9.20 -4.96
C ALA A 286 -5.68 -10.58 -4.30
N ALA A 287 -6.56 -10.75 -3.30
CA ALA A 287 -6.68 -12.01 -2.57
C ALA A 287 -7.16 -13.16 -3.46
N THR A 288 -6.50 -14.31 -3.39
CA THR A 288 -6.93 -15.53 -4.10
C THR A 288 -8.18 -16.13 -3.46
N ASP A 289 -8.30 -16.03 -2.14
CA ASP A 289 -9.47 -16.47 -1.37
C ASP A 289 -10.19 -15.26 -0.74
N VAL A 290 -10.89 -14.52 -1.58
CA VAL A 290 -11.64 -13.34 -1.15
C VAL A 290 -12.76 -13.67 -0.16
N LEU A 291 -13.29 -14.90 -0.19
CA LEU A 291 -14.40 -15.30 0.69
C LEU A 291 -13.94 -15.37 2.14
N ASN A 292 -12.81 -16.05 2.41
CA ASN A 292 -12.26 -16.12 3.75
C ASN A 292 -11.86 -14.75 4.28
N VAL A 293 -11.26 -13.90 3.44
CA VAL A 293 -10.87 -12.55 3.83
C VAL A 293 -12.08 -11.70 4.22
N VAL A 294 -13.18 -11.79 3.49
CA VAL A 294 -14.43 -11.09 3.85
C VAL A 294 -15.04 -11.66 5.13
N GLU A 295 -14.92 -12.97 5.38
CA GLU A 295 -15.36 -13.55 6.64
C GLU A 295 -14.58 -12.98 7.84
N GLU A 296 -13.26 -12.88 7.74
CA GLU A 296 -12.43 -12.25 8.78
C GLU A 296 -12.84 -10.80 9.02
N LEU A 297 -13.10 -10.03 7.96
CA LEU A 297 -13.59 -8.66 8.07
C LEU A 297 -14.91 -8.59 8.85
N PHE A 298 -15.85 -9.51 8.58
CA PHE A 298 -17.10 -9.58 9.35
C PHE A 298 -16.89 -9.92 10.83
N HIS A 299 -15.87 -10.73 11.17
CA HIS A 299 -15.51 -10.96 12.56
C HIS A 299 -15.09 -9.67 13.26
N VAL A 300 -14.23 -8.89 12.61
CA VAL A 300 -13.72 -7.64 13.19
C VAL A 300 -14.81 -6.59 13.38
N ILE A 301 -15.67 -6.36 12.41
CA ILE A 301 -16.77 -5.37 12.57
C ILE A 301 -17.81 -5.83 13.57
N ARG A 302 -18.03 -7.14 13.74
CA ARG A 302 -18.96 -7.66 14.76
C ARG A 302 -18.49 -7.33 16.17
N ASP A 303 -17.19 -7.42 16.43
CA ASP A 303 -16.60 -7.13 17.74
C ASP A 303 -16.49 -5.62 18.01
N ASN A 304 -16.73 -4.80 16.99
CA ASN A 304 -16.64 -3.35 17.04
C ASN A 304 -17.91 -2.70 16.47
N PRO A 305 -18.98 -2.54 17.23
CA PRO A 305 -20.30 -2.08 16.72
C PRO A 305 -20.30 -0.64 16.16
N ARG A 306 -19.21 0.10 16.36
CA ARG A 306 -19.02 1.44 15.78
C ARG A 306 -18.31 1.39 14.42
N TRP A 307 -17.90 0.21 13.97
CA TRP A 307 -17.22 0.01 12.71
C TRP A 307 -18.17 -0.63 11.72
N THR A 308 -17.95 -0.33 10.44
CA THR A 308 -18.57 -1.00 9.31
C THR A 308 -17.52 -1.19 8.22
N ALA A 309 -17.85 -1.94 7.18
CA ALA A 309 -16.90 -2.23 6.12
C ALA A 309 -17.53 -2.17 4.75
N LEU A 310 -16.70 -1.85 3.75
CA LEU A 310 -17.00 -2.08 2.34
C LEU A 310 -16.42 -3.43 1.92
N VAL A 311 -17.11 -4.13 1.05
CA VAL A 311 -16.69 -5.43 0.51
C VAL A 311 -16.20 -5.29 -0.93
N PRO A 312 -15.27 -6.15 -1.38
CA PRO A 312 -14.69 -6.02 -2.71
C PRO A 312 -15.71 -6.32 -3.81
N ALA A 313 -15.77 -5.43 -4.79
CA ALA A 313 -16.59 -5.55 -5.99
C ALA A 313 -15.77 -6.16 -7.13
N ARG A 314 -15.52 -7.47 -7.06
CA ARG A 314 -14.72 -8.20 -8.06
C ARG A 314 -15.58 -9.07 -8.96
N PRO A 315 -15.18 -9.27 -10.23
CA PRO A 315 -15.72 -10.37 -11.04
C PRO A 315 -15.56 -11.72 -10.30
N GLY A 316 -16.63 -12.49 -10.29
CA GLY A 316 -16.66 -13.75 -9.51
C GLY A 316 -17.10 -13.60 -8.05
N ALA A 317 -16.83 -12.46 -7.40
CA ALA A 317 -17.33 -12.17 -6.05
C ALA A 317 -18.72 -11.48 -6.08
N SER A 318 -19.17 -10.98 -7.24
CA SER A 318 -20.47 -10.32 -7.39
C SER A 318 -21.66 -11.21 -7.01
N ALA A 319 -21.54 -12.53 -7.16
CA ALA A 319 -22.55 -13.48 -6.71
C ALA A 319 -22.76 -13.47 -5.18
N HIS A 320 -21.71 -13.11 -4.42
CA HIS A 320 -21.75 -13.04 -2.96
C HIS A 320 -22.06 -11.65 -2.44
N LEU A 321 -22.01 -10.62 -3.29
CA LEU A 321 -22.20 -9.23 -2.88
C LEU A 321 -23.52 -9.06 -2.11
N ARG A 322 -24.62 -9.62 -2.63
CA ARG A 322 -25.93 -9.52 -1.98
C ARG A 322 -25.90 -10.12 -0.58
N GLN A 323 -25.32 -11.29 -0.44
CA GLN A 323 -25.17 -11.95 0.86
C GLN A 323 -24.37 -11.11 1.84
N TRP A 324 -23.30 -10.47 1.39
CA TRP A 324 -22.48 -9.61 2.24
C TRP A 324 -23.20 -8.32 2.65
N LEU A 325 -23.97 -7.71 1.74
CA LEU A 325 -24.78 -6.54 2.07
C LEU A 325 -25.88 -6.89 3.07
N ASP A 326 -26.53 -8.05 2.92
CA ASP A 326 -27.56 -8.53 3.84
C ASP A 326 -26.98 -8.87 5.23
N ARG A 327 -25.70 -9.22 5.31
CA ARG A 327 -24.94 -9.44 6.56
C ARG A 327 -24.44 -8.16 7.22
N GLY A 328 -24.63 -7.01 6.62
CA GLY A 328 -24.31 -5.72 7.24
C GLY A 328 -23.12 -4.96 6.63
N ALA A 329 -22.58 -5.39 5.48
CA ALA A 329 -21.63 -4.58 4.74
C ALA A 329 -22.29 -3.24 4.37
N ALA A 330 -21.55 -2.14 4.55
CA ALA A 330 -22.08 -0.80 4.31
C ALA A 330 -22.13 -0.42 2.83
N GLY A 331 -21.46 -1.16 1.97
CA GLY A 331 -21.37 -0.94 0.55
C GLY A 331 -20.27 -1.79 -0.07
N ALA A 332 -19.79 -1.38 -1.24
CA ALA A 332 -18.73 -2.07 -1.96
C ALA A 332 -17.60 -1.13 -2.35
N PHE A 333 -16.44 -1.69 -2.69
CA PHE A 333 -15.36 -0.92 -3.30
C PHE A 333 -14.82 -1.63 -4.54
N ALA A 334 -14.36 -0.86 -5.52
CA ALA A 334 -13.84 -1.34 -6.78
C ALA A 334 -12.49 -0.71 -7.10
N TYR A 335 -11.59 -1.51 -7.66
CA TYR A 335 -10.31 -1.04 -8.19
C TYR A 335 -10.20 -1.43 -9.66
N PRO A 336 -10.81 -0.64 -10.58
CA PRO A 336 -10.91 -1.00 -12.00
C PRO A 336 -9.56 -1.29 -12.66
N GLY A 337 -8.52 -0.59 -12.26
CA GLY A 337 -7.18 -0.79 -12.77
C GLY A 337 -6.60 -2.17 -12.44
N LEU A 338 -6.73 -2.65 -11.22
CA LEU A 338 -6.27 -3.98 -10.80
C LEU A 338 -7.09 -5.08 -11.48
N GLU A 339 -8.40 -4.91 -11.53
CA GLU A 339 -9.31 -5.88 -12.13
C GLU A 339 -9.33 -5.81 -13.66
N ARG A 340 -8.72 -4.79 -14.26
CA ARG A 340 -8.70 -4.53 -15.71
C ARG A 340 -10.10 -4.47 -16.33
N HIS A 341 -11.09 -3.96 -15.59
CA HIS A 341 -12.46 -3.81 -16.01
C HIS A 341 -12.82 -2.35 -16.22
N PHE A 342 -13.54 -2.11 -17.30
CA PHE A 342 -14.17 -0.81 -17.53
C PHE A 342 -15.53 -0.72 -16.81
N PRO A 343 -15.97 0.48 -16.43
CA PRO A 343 -17.25 0.69 -15.74
C PRO A 343 -18.47 0.16 -16.53
N TRP A 344 -18.38 0.07 -17.84
CA TRP A 344 -19.45 -0.47 -18.72
C TRP A 344 -19.39 -1.99 -18.92
N SER A 345 -18.43 -2.69 -18.29
CA SER A 345 -18.38 -4.16 -18.36
C SER A 345 -19.59 -4.79 -17.65
N ASP A 346 -20.04 -5.97 -18.12
CA ASP A 346 -21.20 -6.66 -17.54
C ASP A 346 -21.03 -6.91 -16.04
N ALA A 347 -19.81 -7.21 -15.59
CA ALA A 347 -19.51 -7.43 -14.19
C ALA A 347 -19.78 -6.19 -13.33
N ILE A 348 -19.35 -5.00 -13.78
CA ILE A 348 -19.58 -3.73 -13.07
C ILE A 348 -21.05 -3.29 -13.18
N ARG A 349 -21.69 -3.52 -14.31
CA ARG A 349 -23.15 -3.27 -14.45
C ARG A 349 -23.98 -4.18 -13.53
N GLN A 350 -23.59 -5.45 -13.38
CA GLN A 350 -24.23 -6.35 -12.41
C GLN A 350 -24.09 -5.83 -10.99
N LEU A 351 -22.90 -5.37 -10.61
CA LEU A 351 -22.64 -4.72 -9.33
C LEU A 351 -23.58 -3.51 -9.13
N GLY A 352 -23.69 -2.61 -10.12
CA GLY A 352 -24.60 -1.47 -10.08
C GLY A 352 -26.05 -1.87 -9.84
N ARG A 353 -26.53 -2.92 -10.51
CA ARG A 353 -27.88 -3.47 -10.29
C ARG A 353 -28.10 -3.98 -8.86
N GLU A 354 -27.10 -4.67 -8.28
CA GLU A 354 -27.21 -5.17 -6.91
C GLU A 354 -27.20 -4.03 -5.89
N LEU A 355 -26.32 -3.04 -6.06
CA LEU A 355 -26.24 -1.87 -5.18
C LEU A 355 -27.50 -0.98 -5.27
N SER A 356 -28.17 -0.93 -6.44
CA SER A 356 -29.39 -0.14 -6.63
C SER A 356 -30.61 -0.72 -5.91
N LYS A 357 -30.64 -2.03 -5.64
CA LYS A 357 -31.79 -2.67 -4.94
C LYS A 357 -31.99 -2.13 -3.53
N THR A 358 -30.89 -1.84 -2.84
CA THR A 358 -30.86 -1.11 -1.58
C THR A 358 -29.72 -0.12 -1.72
N PRO A 359 -30.00 1.17 -2.01
CA PRO A 359 -28.93 2.12 -2.34
C PRO A 359 -27.78 2.07 -1.35
N LYS A 360 -26.67 1.49 -1.79
CA LYS A 360 -25.44 1.31 -1.02
C LYS A 360 -24.30 1.94 -1.80
N PRO A 361 -23.34 2.60 -1.12
CA PRO A 361 -22.25 3.28 -1.78
C PRO A 361 -21.26 2.32 -2.44
N LEU A 362 -20.71 2.78 -3.56
CA LEU A 362 -19.57 2.20 -4.25
C LEU A 362 -18.37 3.14 -4.13
N LEU A 363 -17.35 2.75 -3.39
CA LEU A 363 -16.07 3.43 -3.38
C LEU A 363 -15.24 2.97 -4.57
N VAL A 364 -14.75 3.90 -5.37
CA VAL A 364 -13.95 3.62 -6.56
C VAL A 364 -12.55 4.18 -6.39
N HIS A 365 -11.56 3.32 -6.53
CA HIS A 365 -10.19 3.81 -6.71
C HIS A 365 -10.11 4.56 -8.04
N SER A 366 -9.59 5.77 -7.99
CA SER A 366 -9.43 6.63 -9.16
C SER A 366 -8.12 7.42 -9.09
N GLY A 367 -7.57 7.72 -10.26
CA GLY A 367 -6.29 8.39 -10.37
C GLY A 367 -5.11 7.42 -10.48
N PRO A 368 -3.87 7.96 -10.53
CA PRO A 368 -2.68 7.17 -10.81
C PRO A 368 -2.44 6.13 -9.71
N GLY A 369 -2.47 4.85 -10.09
CA GLY A 369 -2.17 3.70 -9.26
C GLY A 369 -1.16 2.78 -9.94
N PRO A 370 -0.89 1.59 -9.39
CA PRO A 370 -0.01 0.60 -10.01
C PRO A 370 -0.59 -0.01 -11.28
N ALA A 371 -1.89 0.19 -11.52
CA ALA A 371 -2.61 -0.35 -12.65
C ALA A 371 -2.49 0.56 -13.91
N PRO A 372 -2.82 0.05 -15.11
CA PRO A 372 -2.83 0.88 -16.31
C PRO A 372 -3.83 2.05 -16.19
N LEU A 373 -3.35 3.27 -16.38
CA LEU A 373 -4.11 4.53 -16.23
C LEU A 373 -5.44 4.56 -17.00
N ARG A 374 -5.55 3.81 -18.09
CA ARG A 374 -6.77 3.72 -18.91
C ARG A 374 -7.99 3.19 -18.16
N PHE A 375 -7.82 2.55 -17.01
CA PHE A 375 -8.91 2.03 -16.19
C PHE A 375 -9.24 2.93 -15.00
N ASP A 376 -8.33 3.82 -14.60
CA ASP A 376 -8.41 4.59 -13.35
C ASP A 376 -8.94 6.02 -13.54
N SER A 377 -9.33 6.39 -14.78
CA SER A 377 -9.89 7.69 -15.08
C SER A 377 -11.31 7.84 -14.52
N PRO A 378 -11.59 8.84 -13.67
CA PRO A 378 -12.96 9.14 -13.22
C PRO A 378 -13.95 9.32 -14.36
N ALA A 379 -13.54 9.97 -15.46
CA ALA A 379 -14.41 10.22 -16.61
C ALA A 379 -15.03 8.96 -17.23
N LEU A 380 -14.43 7.79 -17.05
CA LEU A 380 -14.97 6.53 -17.54
C LEU A 380 -16.27 6.11 -16.85
N TRP A 381 -16.58 6.69 -15.70
CA TRP A 381 -17.75 6.35 -14.89
C TRP A 381 -19.01 7.10 -15.26
N ASP A 382 -18.96 8.03 -16.21
CA ASP A 382 -20.12 8.86 -16.60
C ASP A 382 -21.34 8.01 -17.01
N GLU A 383 -21.15 6.98 -17.87
CA GLU A 383 -22.24 6.08 -18.29
C GLU A 383 -22.79 5.26 -17.11
N PHE A 384 -21.94 4.77 -16.23
CA PHE A 384 -22.37 4.04 -15.02
C PHE A 384 -23.22 4.92 -14.12
N LEU A 385 -22.81 6.17 -13.92
CA LEU A 385 -23.53 7.15 -13.09
C LEU A 385 -24.90 7.50 -13.68
N MET A 386 -25.00 7.54 -15.01
CA MET A 386 -26.28 7.72 -15.70
C MET A 386 -27.19 6.48 -15.60
N GLU A 387 -26.62 5.27 -15.72
CA GLU A 387 -27.38 4.01 -15.66
C GLU A 387 -27.86 3.70 -14.23
N PHE A 388 -27.08 4.08 -13.20
CA PHE A 388 -27.36 3.78 -11.78
C PHE A 388 -27.43 5.04 -10.89
N PRO A 389 -28.40 5.95 -11.13
CA PRO A 389 -28.47 7.22 -10.40
C PRO A 389 -28.78 7.08 -8.91
N ALA A 390 -29.28 5.93 -8.47
CA ALA A 390 -29.55 5.65 -7.06
C ALA A 390 -28.32 5.17 -6.28
N VAL A 391 -27.22 4.80 -6.94
CA VAL A 391 -26.00 4.30 -6.30
C VAL A 391 -25.07 5.48 -5.98
N PRO A 392 -24.80 5.79 -4.70
CA PRO A 392 -23.77 6.77 -4.35
C PRO A 392 -22.39 6.24 -4.80
N VAL A 393 -21.66 7.02 -5.58
CA VAL A 393 -20.30 6.67 -6.01
C VAL A 393 -19.30 7.62 -5.37
N ILE A 394 -18.30 7.07 -4.71
CA ILE A 394 -17.27 7.83 -4.00
C ILE A 394 -15.97 7.69 -4.79
N PHE A 395 -15.44 8.78 -5.32
CA PHE A 395 -14.09 8.78 -5.90
C PHE A 395 -13.05 8.97 -4.80
N GLN A 396 -12.27 7.90 -4.56
CA GLN A 396 -11.18 7.93 -3.60
C GLN A 396 -10.16 8.99 -3.99
N SER A 397 -9.70 9.74 -2.99
CA SER A 397 -8.68 10.78 -3.17
C SER A 397 -9.03 11.78 -4.29
N MET A 398 -10.31 11.98 -4.62
CA MET A 398 -10.76 12.86 -5.71
C MET A 398 -10.02 12.64 -7.04
N GLY A 399 -9.45 11.45 -7.30
CA GLY A 399 -8.57 11.21 -8.45
C GLY A 399 -7.09 11.54 -8.23
N GLN A 400 -6.68 11.94 -7.03
CA GLN A 400 -5.31 12.22 -6.54
C GLN A 400 -4.58 13.41 -7.18
N ARG A 401 -4.57 13.56 -8.48
CA ARG A 401 -3.81 14.61 -9.22
C ARG A 401 -4.47 14.97 -10.55
N PRO A 402 -4.14 16.15 -11.09
CA PRO A 402 -4.52 16.52 -12.46
C PRO A 402 -4.04 15.48 -13.51
N PRO A 403 -4.84 15.17 -14.55
CA PRO A 403 -6.17 15.72 -14.83
C PRO A 403 -7.33 14.94 -14.19
N TYR A 404 -7.07 13.99 -13.28
CA TYR A 404 -8.11 13.12 -12.71
C TYR A 404 -8.98 13.87 -11.70
N ILE A 405 -8.39 14.83 -10.96
CA ILE A 405 -9.15 15.68 -10.02
C ILE A 405 -10.21 16.49 -10.78
N GLU A 406 -9.86 17.10 -11.88
CA GLU A 406 -10.79 17.88 -12.70
C GLU A 406 -11.91 17.01 -13.27
N GLN A 407 -11.58 15.77 -13.67
CA GLN A 407 -12.59 14.81 -14.13
C GLN A 407 -13.57 14.42 -13.01
N ALA A 408 -13.06 14.18 -11.81
CA ALA A 408 -13.89 13.87 -10.65
C ALA A 408 -14.80 15.06 -10.28
N PHE A 409 -14.31 16.30 -10.39
CA PHE A 409 -15.12 17.49 -10.16
C PHE A 409 -16.25 17.62 -11.20
N VAL A 410 -15.94 17.46 -12.48
CA VAL A 410 -16.96 17.49 -13.56
C VAL A 410 -18.03 16.42 -13.32
N LEU A 411 -17.65 15.21 -12.92
CA LEU A 411 -18.63 14.17 -12.62
C LEU A 411 -19.45 14.50 -11.37
N ALA A 412 -18.83 15.08 -10.35
CA ALA A 412 -19.55 15.48 -9.15
C ALA A 412 -20.53 16.63 -9.41
N GLU A 413 -20.23 17.55 -10.31
CA GLU A 413 -21.16 18.59 -10.75
C GLU A 413 -22.35 18.02 -11.56
N ARG A 414 -22.09 17.06 -12.45
CA ARG A 414 -23.11 16.43 -13.31
C ARG A 414 -24.03 15.48 -12.57
N HIS A 415 -23.46 14.72 -11.62
CA HIS A 415 -24.13 13.59 -10.98
C HIS A 415 -24.29 13.81 -9.48
N PRO A 416 -25.50 14.08 -8.99
CA PRO A 416 -25.74 14.38 -7.59
C PRO A 416 -25.39 13.23 -6.63
N GLN A 417 -25.27 12.00 -7.06
CA GLN A 417 -24.88 10.84 -6.25
C GLN A 417 -23.37 10.68 -6.09
N VAL A 418 -22.53 11.46 -6.79
CA VAL A 418 -21.05 11.38 -6.65
C VAL A 418 -20.60 12.07 -5.40
N GLN A 419 -19.70 11.46 -4.65
CA GLN A 419 -19.00 11.97 -3.48
C GLN A 419 -17.49 11.97 -3.74
N LEU A 420 -16.76 12.87 -3.07
CA LEU A 420 -15.32 13.03 -3.22
C LEU A 420 -14.64 12.80 -1.87
N GLU A 421 -13.72 11.85 -1.81
CA GLU A 421 -12.99 11.52 -0.60
C GLU A 421 -11.65 12.29 -0.56
N THR A 422 -11.27 12.84 0.61
CA THR A 422 -10.24 13.90 0.73
C THR A 422 -8.81 13.43 0.96
N SER A 423 -8.57 12.12 1.09
CA SER A 423 -7.20 11.63 1.35
C SER A 423 -6.25 11.93 0.17
N ARG A 424 -4.98 12.10 0.50
CA ARG A 424 -3.88 12.23 -0.48
C ARG A 424 -3.96 13.40 -1.47
N VAL A 425 -4.94 14.28 -1.34
CA VAL A 425 -5.04 15.47 -2.21
C VAL A 425 -4.54 16.72 -1.49
N PRO A 426 -3.99 17.71 -2.23
CA PRO A 426 -3.61 18.98 -1.66
C PRO A 426 -4.81 19.72 -1.07
N ILE A 427 -4.60 20.49 -0.01
CA ILE A 427 -5.65 21.31 0.60
C ILE A 427 -6.31 22.27 -0.40
N GLY A 428 -5.56 22.74 -1.40
CA GLY A 428 -6.09 23.58 -2.49
C GLY A 428 -7.19 22.90 -3.29
N ALA A 429 -7.05 21.59 -3.59
CA ALA A 429 -8.09 20.83 -4.29
C ALA A 429 -9.34 20.62 -3.40
N ILE A 430 -9.18 20.47 -2.08
CA ILE A 430 -10.32 20.39 -1.16
C ILE A 430 -11.07 21.72 -1.13
N LYS A 431 -10.35 22.86 -1.10
CA LYS A 431 -10.96 24.20 -1.15
C LYS A 431 -11.70 24.45 -2.48
N GLU A 432 -11.12 24.02 -3.58
CA GLU A 432 -11.76 24.07 -4.90
C GLU A 432 -13.02 23.21 -4.95
N ALA A 433 -12.97 21.98 -4.44
CA ALA A 433 -14.15 21.13 -4.33
C ALA A 433 -15.25 21.72 -3.45
N LEU A 434 -14.88 22.40 -2.36
CA LEU A 434 -15.84 23.13 -1.54
C LEU A 434 -16.55 24.24 -2.32
N GLY A 435 -15.81 24.96 -3.17
CA GLY A 435 -16.34 26.04 -3.99
C GLY A 435 -17.20 25.54 -5.16
N THR A 436 -16.92 24.37 -5.72
CA THR A 436 -17.60 23.82 -6.91
C THR A 436 -18.77 22.91 -6.56
N VAL A 437 -18.56 21.92 -5.68
CA VAL A 437 -19.59 20.90 -5.39
C VAL A 437 -20.18 21.00 -3.97
N GLY A 438 -19.53 21.76 -3.09
CA GLY A 438 -20.01 22.02 -1.73
C GLY A 438 -19.64 20.93 -0.72
N ALA A 439 -19.74 21.28 0.56
CA ALA A 439 -19.35 20.40 1.67
C ALA A 439 -20.20 19.12 1.79
N ASP A 440 -21.43 19.12 1.31
CA ASP A 440 -22.33 17.96 1.34
C ASP A 440 -21.83 16.77 0.46
N ARG A 441 -20.84 17.03 -0.37
CA ARG A 441 -20.28 16.06 -1.32
C ARG A 441 -18.87 15.59 -0.94
N LEU A 442 -18.33 16.05 0.19
CA LEU A 442 -16.99 15.74 0.64
C LEU A 442 -17.00 14.76 1.81
N LEU A 443 -16.09 13.82 1.78
CA LEU A 443 -15.89 12.81 2.82
C LEU A 443 -14.44 12.84 3.30
N PHE A 444 -14.24 12.90 4.59
CA PHE A 444 -12.90 12.73 5.15
C PHE A 444 -12.45 11.27 5.01
N GLY A 445 -11.24 11.08 4.51
CA GLY A 445 -10.54 9.81 4.51
C GLY A 445 -9.08 9.95 4.91
N SER A 446 -8.54 8.91 5.53
CA SER A 446 -7.13 8.85 5.93
C SER A 446 -6.20 8.29 4.85
N GLY A 447 -6.76 7.74 3.77
CA GLY A 447 -5.99 7.17 2.66
C GLY A 447 -5.29 5.86 2.97
N GLY A 448 -5.53 5.27 4.14
CA GLY A 448 -5.00 3.98 4.58
C GLY A 448 -3.69 4.06 5.36
N LEU A 449 -3.09 2.89 5.63
CA LEU A 449 -1.86 2.77 6.44
C LEU A 449 -0.62 3.43 5.82
N ALA A 450 -0.61 3.66 4.52
CA ALA A 450 0.51 4.32 3.84
C ALA A 450 0.57 5.83 4.11
N GLN A 451 -0.49 6.40 4.67
CA GLN A 451 -0.56 7.81 5.03
C GLN A 451 -0.72 7.94 6.54
N ASP A 452 -0.04 8.91 7.11
CA ASP A 452 -0.22 9.24 8.52
C ASP A 452 -1.60 9.88 8.69
N PHE A 453 -2.49 9.22 9.45
CA PHE A 453 -3.80 9.77 9.80
C PHE A 453 -3.67 11.19 10.36
N GLN A 454 -2.67 11.40 11.19
CA GLN A 454 -2.40 12.71 11.79
C GLN A 454 -2.14 13.78 10.72
N GLN A 455 -1.41 13.44 9.66
CA GLN A 455 -1.12 14.34 8.54
C GLN A 455 -2.40 14.72 7.78
N GLU A 456 -3.26 13.75 7.48
CA GLU A 456 -4.53 13.98 6.79
C GLU A 456 -5.50 14.78 7.66
N TRP A 457 -5.49 14.51 8.98
CA TRP A 457 -6.28 15.28 9.94
C TRP A 457 -5.79 16.72 10.08
N GLU A 458 -4.49 16.94 10.26
CA GLU A 458 -3.90 18.28 10.37
C GLU A 458 -4.17 19.12 9.13
N LYS A 459 -4.12 18.50 7.93
CA LYS A 459 -4.50 19.15 6.68
C LYS A 459 -5.93 19.71 6.73
N LEU A 460 -6.88 18.91 7.25
CA LEU A 460 -8.27 19.35 7.39
C LEU A 460 -8.49 20.30 8.56
N ALA A 461 -7.76 20.15 9.67
CA ALA A 461 -7.83 21.05 10.80
C ALA A 461 -7.48 22.51 10.42
N HIS A 462 -6.57 22.69 9.45
CA HIS A 462 -6.32 24.03 8.89
C HIS A 462 -7.56 24.59 8.19
N LEU A 463 -8.36 23.76 7.57
CA LEU A 463 -9.60 24.21 6.91
C LEU A 463 -10.68 24.62 7.92
N GLU A 464 -10.69 24.03 9.12
CA GLU A 464 -11.66 24.34 10.18
C GLU A 464 -11.66 25.82 10.55
N SER A 465 -10.50 26.49 10.48
CA SER A 465 -10.40 27.93 10.75
C SER A 465 -10.92 28.81 9.60
N GLU A 466 -11.15 28.26 8.43
CA GLU A 466 -11.51 29.00 7.22
C GLU A 466 -12.97 28.81 6.80
N ILE A 467 -13.66 27.79 7.33
CA ILE A 467 -15.06 27.48 7.01
C ILE A 467 -15.92 27.43 8.28
N SER A 468 -17.25 27.46 8.13
CA SER A 468 -18.11 27.35 9.29
C SER A 468 -18.00 25.97 9.96
N PRO A 469 -18.16 25.85 11.28
CA PRO A 469 -18.17 24.58 12.00
C PRO A 469 -19.17 23.58 11.43
N GLU A 470 -20.30 24.05 10.91
CA GLU A 470 -21.32 23.19 10.29
C GLU A 470 -20.81 22.54 8.99
N LEU A 471 -20.12 23.29 8.13
CA LEU A 471 -19.52 22.76 6.89
C LEU A 471 -18.40 21.79 7.22
N PHE A 472 -17.57 22.11 8.22
CA PHE A 472 -16.52 21.21 8.66
C PHE A 472 -17.09 19.88 9.18
N GLN A 473 -18.13 19.94 10.01
CA GLN A 473 -18.80 18.73 10.52
C GLN A 473 -19.45 17.88 9.42
N LYS A 474 -19.92 18.47 8.32
CA LYS A 474 -20.39 17.70 7.17
C LYS A 474 -19.28 16.84 6.60
N ILE A 475 -18.12 17.41 6.36
CA ILE A 475 -16.97 16.73 5.73
C ILE A 475 -16.45 15.60 6.63
N VAL A 476 -16.23 15.90 7.91
CA VAL A 476 -15.55 14.96 8.83
C VAL A 476 -16.49 13.96 9.52
N ASN A 477 -17.80 14.15 9.44
CA ASN A 477 -18.76 13.34 10.19
C ASN A 477 -20.06 13.05 9.43
N LEU A 478 -20.87 14.10 9.18
CA LEU A 478 -22.29 13.90 8.88
C LEU A 478 -22.52 13.17 7.56
N ASN A 479 -21.72 13.46 6.53
CA ASN A 479 -21.85 12.82 5.23
C ASN A 479 -21.53 11.32 5.29
N ALA A 480 -20.45 10.93 5.99
CA ALA A 480 -20.09 9.54 6.19
C ALA A 480 -21.15 8.79 7.04
N ARG A 481 -21.68 9.43 8.07
CA ARG A 481 -22.78 8.84 8.88
C ARG A 481 -24.02 8.58 8.03
N HIS A 482 -24.38 9.52 7.17
CA HIS A 482 -25.54 9.38 6.30
C HIS A 482 -25.34 8.23 5.28
N LEU A 483 -24.18 8.14 4.68
CA LEU A 483 -23.90 7.14 3.65
C LEU A 483 -23.75 5.71 4.21
N PHE A 484 -23.06 5.55 5.34
CA PHE A 484 -22.61 4.23 5.77
C PHE A 484 -23.35 3.69 7.00
N PHE A 485 -23.92 4.55 7.84
CA PHE A 485 -24.51 4.13 9.11
C PHE A 485 -26.04 4.27 9.18
N HIS A 486 -26.69 4.63 8.07
CA HIS A 486 -28.16 4.74 7.96
C HIS A 486 -28.84 5.50 9.12
N VAL A 487 -28.17 6.51 9.65
CA VAL A 487 -28.83 7.42 10.59
C VAL A 487 -29.78 8.29 9.76
N GLN A 488 -31.10 8.06 9.90
CA GLN A 488 -32.09 8.95 9.32
C GLN A 488 -31.74 10.39 9.73
N ALA A 489 -31.60 11.27 8.73
CA ALA A 489 -31.47 12.70 9.01
C ALA A 489 -32.64 13.12 9.88
N PRO A 490 -32.46 13.94 10.92
CA PRO A 490 -33.57 14.44 11.73
C PRO A 490 -34.56 15.12 10.79
N ASP A 491 -35.83 14.67 10.85
CA ASP A 491 -36.91 15.14 9.99
C ASP A 491 -36.94 16.68 10.04
N ARG A 492 -36.74 17.34 8.90
CA ARG A 492 -36.77 18.81 8.81
C ARG A 492 -38.07 19.44 9.32
N ARG A 493 -39.12 18.63 9.56
CA ARG A 493 -40.40 19.06 10.14
C ARG A 493 -40.35 19.38 11.65
N THR A 494 -39.29 18.94 12.36
CA THR A 494 -39.16 19.17 13.80
C THR A 494 -38.44 20.47 14.16
N GLN A 495 -37.79 21.16 13.24
CA GLN A 495 -37.11 22.43 13.48
C GLN A 495 -38.00 23.67 13.48
N SER A 496 -39.29 23.55 13.14
CA SER A 496 -40.21 24.70 13.12
C SER A 496 -40.87 25.00 14.48
N LYS A 497 -40.48 24.33 15.56
CA LYS A 497 -41.02 24.56 16.92
C LYS A 497 -39.97 25.01 17.94
N VAL A 498 -38.98 25.80 17.56
CA VAL A 498 -38.25 26.61 18.54
C VAL A 498 -39.01 27.93 18.71
N ARG A 499 -39.80 27.96 19.77
CA ARG A 499 -40.55 29.13 20.22
C ARG A 499 -39.60 30.32 20.39
N SER A 500 -40.00 31.44 19.82
CA SER A 500 -39.49 32.75 20.11
C SER A 500 -39.61 33.03 21.64
N PHE A 501 -38.50 32.98 22.36
CA PHE A 501 -38.43 33.60 23.67
C PHE A 501 -38.25 35.11 23.50
N ARG A 502 -39.31 35.89 23.76
CA ARG A 502 -39.19 37.35 23.97
C ARG A 502 -38.65 37.54 25.39
N LEU A 503 -37.58 38.32 25.50
CA LEU A 503 -37.13 38.88 26.77
C LEU A 503 -38.14 39.95 27.20
N PRO A 504 -38.51 40.01 28.50
CA PRO A 504 -39.30 41.09 29.03
C PRO A 504 -38.44 42.35 29.20
N SER A 505 -39.10 43.49 28.99
CA SER A 505 -38.61 44.88 29.08
C SER A 505 -37.89 45.23 30.39
#